data_c52a6a588b83f3af891891818bb4a74c
#
_entry.id   c52a6a588b83f3af891891818bb4a74c
#
_cell.length_a   1.000
_cell.length_b   1.000
_cell.length_c   1.000
_cell.angle_alpha   90.00
_cell.angle_beta   90.00
_cell.angle_gamma   90.00
#
_symmetry.space_group_name_H-M   'P 1'
#
loop_
_entity.id
_entity.type
_entity.pdbx_description
1 polymer ?
#
loop_
_entity_poly.entity_id
_entity_poly.type
_entity_poly.pdbx_seq_one_letter_code
_entity_poly.pdbx_strand_id
1 'polypeptide(L)'
;MRILFAGTAALALATASFAQEAEAPAPSPGEIVDAAPQGEWMTIDPEDLVVMTLPPLADGTQRKVVMQLIAEPFSQGWTQNIRTLARAQYWDGSAILRVQDNYVVQWGQPDPDMGVEPKPVPEGLNVMDEGDYTVDGDTLGEADGQADMESGETIPVITAAMEKTEELLSNPDVTEAERRAAIIELLEAAGLMSDSEMSESEKNAMISIATTQTGTAVNGWHERDSYAEWVEFWRGWPIANAETRIWFDKDDKPVEDPRLLMHEAYKQGYYSEVLESEFWPVHCYGMVGVGRNYSPDTGDGSQLYTVIGQAPRHLDRNIALVGRIIEGIEHLSSLPRGKGALGFYEDPAKRVPIVSVRMAADLPEVERPQFEYLRTESESFAKYADARANRRDPFFIVPAGRADICNIPVPVRRVTE
;
A
#
# COMPACT_ATOMS: atom_id res chain seq x y z
N MET A 1 -11.32 -61.63 -76.13
CA MET A 1 -12.01 -61.29 -74.90
C MET A 1 -10.92 -60.77 -73.94
N ARG A 2 -10.82 -59.44 -73.81
CA ARG A 2 -9.77 -58.76 -73.02
C ARG A 2 -10.42 -58.27 -71.73
N ILE A 3 -9.90 -58.72 -70.60
CA ILE A 3 -10.31 -58.31 -69.26
C ILE A 3 -9.37 -57.15 -68.82
N LEU A 4 -9.97 -55.98 -68.59
CA LEU A 4 -9.29 -54.80 -68.00
C LEU A 4 -9.40 -54.91 -66.51
N PHE A 5 -8.24 -54.90 -65.82
CA PHE A 5 -8.16 -54.65 -64.38
C PHE A 5 -8.10 -53.15 -64.14
N ALA A 6 -9.06 -52.63 -63.40
CA ALA A 6 -9.03 -51.26 -62.88
C ALA A 6 -8.48 -51.33 -61.45
N GLY A 7 -7.31 -50.76 -61.27
CA GLY A 7 -6.70 -50.60 -59.92
C GLY A 7 -7.22 -49.31 -59.28
N THR A 8 -7.89 -49.44 -58.14
CA THR A 8 -8.28 -48.33 -57.25
C THR A 8 -7.14 -48.01 -56.30
N ALA A 9 -6.51 -46.83 -56.49
CA ALA A 9 -5.56 -46.28 -55.54
C ALA A 9 -6.35 -45.61 -54.43
N ALA A 10 -6.25 -46.13 -53.19
CA ALA A 10 -6.78 -45.50 -52.01
C ALA A 10 -5.77 -44.46 -51.50
N LEU A 11 -6.17 -43.19 -51.59
CA LEU A 11 -5.43 -42.04 -51.02
C LEU A 11 -5.73 -41.98 -49.53
N ALA A 12 -4.81 -42.39 -48.67
CA ALA A 12 -4.90 -42.19 -47.21
C ALA A 12 -4.56 -40.74 -46.89
N LEU A 13 -5.58 -39.95 -46.59
CA LEU A 13 -5.41 -38.62 -45.99
C LEU A 13 -5.02 -38.85 -44.51
N ALA A 14 -3.74 -38.63 -44.18
CA ALA A 14 -3.30 -38.47 -42.80
C ALA A 14 -3.74 -37.11 -42.29
N THR A 15 -4.83 -37.07 -41.52
CA THR A 15 -5.20 -35.91 -40.71
C THR A 15 -4.22 -35.80 -39.55
N ALA A 16 -3.21 -34.95 -39.70
CA ALA A 16 -2.41 -34.51 -38.54
C ALA A 16 -3.35 -33.68 -37.65
N SER A 17 -3.83 -34.30 -36.58
CA SER A 17 -4.41 -33.58 -35.44
C SER A 17 -3.29 -32.78 -34.80
N PHE A 18 -3.22 -31.51 -35.09
CA PHE A 18 -2.52 -30.56 -34.21
C PHE A 18 -3.31 -30.59 -32.89
N ALA A 19 -2.85 -31.32 -31.91
CA ALA A 19 -3.26 -31.10 -30.54
C ALA A 19 -2.72 -29.72 -30.18
N GLN A 20 -3.60 -28.73 -30.18
CA GLN A 20 -3.31 -27.44 -29.58
C GLN A 20 -3.06 -27.75 -28.11
N GLU A 21 -1.80 -27.66 -27.65
CA GLU A 21 -1.49 -27.73 -26.24
C GLU A 21 -2.38 -26.69 -25.57
N ALA A 22 -3.28 -27.14 -24.69
CA ALA A 22 -4.12 -26.23 -23.94
C ALA A 22 -3.16 -25.39 -23.07
N GLU A 23 -3.13 -24.09 -23.33
CA GLU A 23 -2.38 -23.12 -22.56
C GLU A 23 -2.73 -23.31 -21.07
N ALA A 24 -1.72 -23.42 -20.21
CA ALA A 24 -1.96 -23.61 -18.79
C ALA A 24 -2.85 -22.45 -18.28
N PRO A 25 -3.82 -22.74 -17.40
CA PRO A 25 -4.68 -21.67 -16.89
C PRO A 25 -3.84 -20.63 -16.16
N ALA A 26 -4.22 -19.37 -16.27
CA ALA A 26 -3.56 -18.28 -15.56
C ALA A 26 -3.62 -18.52 -14.05
N PRO A 27 -2.52 -18.29 -13.31
CA PRO A 27 -2.48 -18.49 -11.88
C PRO A 27 -3.43 -17.51 -11.15
N SER A 28 -3.99 -17.98 -10.04
CA SER A 28 -4.73 -17.11 -9.13
C SER A 28 -3.77 -16.19 -8.34
N PRO A 29 -4.25 -15.07 -7.78
CA PRO A 29 -3.41 -14.21 -6.94
C PRO A 29 -2.74 -14.95 -5.77
N GLY A 30 -3.41 -15.92 -5.15
CA GLY A 30 -2.82 -16.75 -4.08
C GLY A 30 -1.66 -17.59 -4.57
N GLU A 31 -1.81 -18.27 -5.72
CA GLU A 31 -0.73 -19.07 -6.31
C GLU A 31 0.50 -18.24 -6.67
N ILE A 32 0.31 -16.98 -7.10
CA ILE A 32 1.42 -16.05 -7.37
C ILE A 32 2.17 -15.72 -6.07
N VAL A 33 1.42 -15.40 -5.00
CA VAL A 33 2.00 -15.10 -3.68
C VAL A 33 2.74 -16.31 -3.11
N ASP A 34 2.16 -17.51 -3.21
CA ASP A 34 2.77 -18.75 -2.71
C ASP A 34 4.04 -19.13 -3.47
N ALA A 35 4.13 -18.74 -4.75
CA ALA A 35 5.29 -18.98 -5.60
C ALA A 35 6.39 -17.90 -5.49
N ALA A 36 6.13 -16.79 -4.77
CA ALA A 36 7.07 -15.68 -4.67
C ALA A 36 8.39 -16.11 -4.01
N PRO A 37 9.55 -15.78 -4.61
CA PRO A 37 10.86 -16.09 -4.06
C PRO A 37 11.07 -15.51 -2.67
N GLN A 38 11.84 -16.19 -1.81
CA GLN A 38 12.11 -15.71 -0.44
C GLN A 38 12.76 -14.32 -0.41
N GLY A 39 13.61 -13.99 -1.38
CA GLY A 39 14.27 -12.68 -1.48
C GLY A 39 13.30 -11.51 -1.76
N GLU A 40 12.06 -11.78 -2.14
CA GLU A 40 11.03 -10.76 -2.34
C GLU A 40 10.19 -10.50 -1.08
N TRP A 41 10.48 -11.20 0.02
CA TRP A 41 9.81 -11.02 1.30
C TRP A 41 10.68 -10.19 2.25
N MET A 42 10.08 -9.18 2.86
CA MET A 42 10.72 -8.28 3.82
C MET A 42 10.26 -8.63 5.23
N THR A 43 11.21 -8.91 6.10
CA THR A 43 10.94 -9.15 7.52
C THR A 43 10.45 -7.87 8.19
N ILE A 44 9.41 -7.98 9.02
CA ILE A 44 8.89 -6.87 9.81
C ILE A 44 9.66 -6.83 11.13
N ASP A 45 10.22 -5.66 11.47
CA ASP A 45 10.94 -5.49 12.74
C ASP A 45 9.97 -5.70 13.92
N PRO A 46 10.35 -6.47 14.95
CA PRO A 46 9.57 -6.60 16.18
C PRO A 46 9.25 -5.27 16.89
N GLU A 47 10.04 -4.23 16.69
CA GLU A 47 9.75 -2.85 17.16
C GLU A 47 8.56 -2.22 16.45
N ASP A 48 8.18 -2.73 15.29
CA ASP A 48 7.00 -2.30 14.54
C ASP A 48 5.80 -3.22 14.73
N LEU A 49 5.89 -4.21 15.60
CA LEU A 49 4.80 -5.13 15.89
C LEU A 49 4.23 -4.90 17.30
N VAL A 50 2.90 -4.70 17.35
CA VAL A 50 2.14 -4.58 18.60
C VAL A 50 1.22 -5.77 18.75
N VAL A 51 1.33 -6.49 19.87
CA VAL A 51 0.53 -7.69 20.15
C VAL A 51 -0.52 -7.36 21.21
N MET A 52 -1.79 -7.39 20.82
CA MET A 52 -2.95 -7.27 21.71
C MET A 52 -3.45 -8.66 22.07
N THR A 53 -3.65 -8.93 23.34
CA THR A 53 -4.27 -10.16 23.84
C THR A 53 -5.66 -9.87 24.37
N LEU A 54 -6.65 -10.61 23.89
CA LEU A 54 -8.03 -10.59 24.36
C LEU A 54 -8.32 -11.84 25.19
N PRO A 55 -9.38 -11.85 26.03
CA PRO A 55 -9.78 -13.06 26.74
C PRO A 55 -10.03 -14.22 25.77
N PRO A 56 -9.69 -15.45 26.15
CA PRO A 56 -9.91 -16.61 25.29
C PRO A 56 -11.40 -16.81 25.00
N LEU A 57 -11.69 -17.48 23.90
CA LEU A 57 -13.04 -17.95 23.61
C LEU A 57 -13.50 -19.00 24.61
N ALA A 58 -14.79 -19.31 24.63
CA ALA A 58 -15.37 -20.30 25.54
C ALA A 58 -14.80 -21.72 25.37
N ASP A 59 -14.26 -22.02 24.20
CA ASP A 59 -13.58 -23.29 23.88
C ASP A 59 -12.09 -23.30 24.29
N GLY A 60 -11.59 -22.20 24.88
CA GLY A 60 -10.18 -22.02 25.26
C GLY A 60 -9.26 -21.47 24.15
N THR A 61 -9.76 -21.20 22.97
CA THR A 61 -8.99 -20.60 21.88
C THR A 61 -8.44 -19.24 22.28
N GLN A 62 -7.11 -19.08 22.24
CA GLN A 62 -6.45 -17.82 22.55
C GLN A 62 -6.75 -16.80 21.43
N ARG A 63 -6.99 -15.56 21.83
CA ARG A 63 -7.22 -14.47 20.88
C ARG A 63 -6.07 -13.47 20.96
N LYS A 64 -5.24 -13.50 19.94
CA LYS A 64 -4.19 -12.49 19.73
C LYS A 64 -4.51 -11.70 18.46
N VAL A 65 -4.27 -10.41 18.52
CA VAL A 65 -4.35 -9.50 17.38
C VAL A 65 -3.00 -8.86 17.24
N VAL A 66 -2.40 -8.94 16.06
CA VAL A 66 -1.09 -8.36 15.78
C VAL A 66 -1.28 -7.19 14.82
N MET A 67 -0.83 -6.02 15.26
CA MET A 67 -0.79 -4.79 14.47
C MET A 67 0.64 -4.52 14.05
N GLN A 68 0.85 -4.23 12.78
CA GLN A 68 2.07 -3.63 12.26
C GLN A 68 1.91 -2.11 12.29
N LEU A 69 2.86 -1.40 12.91
CA LEU A 69 2.95 0.05 12.84
C LEU A 69 3.41 0.49 11.45
N ILE A 70 2.96 1.68 11.03
CA ILE A 70 3.33 2.21 9.73
C ILE A 70 4.80 2.61 9.70
N ALA A 71 5.45 2.37 8.56
CA ALA A 71 6.84 2.73 8.34
C ALA A 71 7.05 4.25 8.26
N GLU A 72 8.26 4.70 8.58
CA GLU A 72 8.70 6.07 8.30
C GLU A 72 8.55 6.38 6.81
N PRO A 73 8.18 7.65 6.47
CA PRO A 73 8.06 8.82 7.33
C PRO A 73 6.65 9.08 7.89
N PHE A 74 5.66 8.23 7.59
CA PHE A 74 4.25 8.47 7.91
C PHE A 74 3.95 8.33 9.41
N SER A 75 3.21 9.30 9.97
CA SER A 75 2.60 9.25 11.32
C SER A 75 3.56 8.94 12.48
N GLN A 76 4.83 9.32 12.38
CA GLN A 76 5.87 8.88 13.31
C GLN A 76 5.66 9.39 14.75
N GLY A 77 5.11 10.58 14.93
CA GLY A 77 4.76 11.07 16.27
C GLY A 77 3.77 10.16 17.00
N TRP A 78 2.74 9.69 16.30
CA TRP A 78 1.74 8.78 16.88
C TRP A 78 2.28 7.36 17.07
N THR A 79 3.08 6.82 16.12
CA THR A 79 3.67 5.48 16.29
C THR A 79 4.61 5.44 17.47
N GLN A 80 5.38 6.49 17.71
CA GLN A 80 6.23 6.61 18.91
C GLN A 80 5.41 6.68 20.19
N ASN A 81 4.29 7.41 20.18
CA ASN A 81 3.35 7.42 21.29
C ASN A 81 2.77 6.03 21.57
N ILE A 82 2.40 5.29 20.52
CA ILE A 82 1.88 3.92 20.66
C ILE A 82 2.93 3.00 21.29
N ARG A 83 4.20 3.09 20.88
CA ARG A 83 5.29 2.33 21.52
C ARG A 83 5.43 2.67 22.99
N THR A 84 5.36 3.97 23.33
CA THR A 84 5.43 4.45 24.74
C THR A 84 4.24 3.94 25.56
N LEU A 85 3.03 4.04 25.03
CA LEU A 85 1.79 3.56 25.68
C LEU A 85 1.81 2.04 25.88
N ALA A 86 2.28 1.27 24.91
CA ALA A 86 2.40 -0.19 25.01
C ALA A 86 3.40 -0.59 26.10
N ARG A 87 4.56 0.06 26.17
CA ARG A 87 5.58 -0.16 27.20
C ARG A 87 5.11 0.26 28.60
N ALA A 88 4.31 1.32 28.68
CA ALA A 88 3.66 1.74 29.92
C ALA A 88 2.46 0.84 30.31
N GLN A 89 2.13 -0.18 29.51
CA GLN A 89 0.98 -1.07 29.73
C GLN A 89 -0.36 -0.31 29.85
N TYR A 90 -0.46 0.81 29.12
CA TYR A 90 -1.58 1.74 29.23
C TYR A 90 -2.94 1.07 28.96
N TRP A 91 -2.99 0.19 27.95
CA TRP A 91 -4.24 -0.47 27.57
C TRP A 91 -4.62 -1.69 28.41
N ASP A 92 -3.75 -2.14 29.35
CA ASP A 92 -4.06 -3.28 30.22
C ASP A 92 -5.31 -2.98 31.07
N GLY A 93 -6.32 -3.82 30.95
CA GLY A 93 -7.60 -3.64 31.62
C GLY A 93 -8.50 -2.57 30.96
N SER A 94 -8.10 -1.96 29.85
CA SER A 94 -9.01 -1.19 28.99
C SER A 94 -9.94 -2.11 28.19
N ALA A 95 -10.73 -1.59 27.28
CA ALA A 95 -11.70 -2.39 26.56
C ALA A 95 -11.90 -1.94 25.11
N ILE A 96 -12.45 -2.84 24.30
CA ILE A 96 -13.11 -2.50 23.04
C ILE A 96 -14.45 -1.87 23.42
N LEU A 97 -14.65 -0.62 23.01
CA LEU A 97 -15.74 0.24 23.41
C LEU A 97 -16.83 0.37 22.38
N ARG A 98 -16.46 0.25 21.10
CA ARG A 98 -17.30 0.52 19.93
C ARG A 98 -17.06 -0.53 18.86
N VAL A 99 -18.16 -1.05 18.31
CA VAL A 99 -18.14 -1.86 17.10
C VAL A 99 -19.27 -1.37 16.21
N GLN A 100 -18.92 -0.57 15.23
CA GLN A 100 -19.87 -0.03 14.25
C GLN A 100 -19.87 -0.91 13.00
N ASP A 101 -21.05 -1.34 12.59
CA ASP A 101 -21.21 -2.19 11.42
C ASP A 101 -20.68 -1.51 10.15
N ASN A 102 -20.00 -2.29 9.32
CA ASN A 102 -19.39 -1.83 8.07
C ASN A 102 -18.51 -0.58 8.22
N TYR A 103 -17.87 -0.39 9.39
CA TYR A 103 -17.02 0.77 9.64
C TYR A 103 -15.81 0.39 10.50
N VAL A 104 -15.89 0.51 11.82
CA VAL A 104 -14.72 0.34 12.70
C VAL A 104 -15.00 -0.45 13.97
N VAL A 105 -13.93 -1.02 14.53
CA VAL A 105 -13.80 -1.42 15.95
C VAL A 105 -12.87 -0.45 16.63
N GLN A 106 -13.28 0.13 17.76
CA GLN A 106 -12.51 1.12 18.51
C GLN A 106 -12.26 0.63 19.93
N TRP A 107 -11.04 0.86 20.40
CA TRP A 107 -10.61 0.52 21.75
C TRP A 107 -9.78 1.63 22.40
N GLY A 108 -9.61 1.53 23.70
CA GLY A 108 -8.87 2.49 24.52
C GLY A 108 -9.53 2.68 25.86
N GLN A 109 -9.25 3.78 26.51
CA GLN A 109 -9.93 4.12 27.76
C GLN A 109 -11.36 4.63 27.44
N PRO A 110 -12.33 4.32 28.29
CA PRO A 110 -13.68 4.89 28.15
C PRO A 110 -13.62 6.42 28.28
N ASP A 111 -14.48 7.10 27.56
CA ASP A 111 -14.72 8.52 27.74
C ASP A 111 -15.24 8.77 29.18
N PRO A 112 -14.78 9.83 29.87
CA PRO A 112 -15.31 10.23 31.18
C PRO A 112 -16.84 10.32 31.23
N ASP A 113 -17.46 10.72 30.13
CA ASP A 113 -18.93 10.76 29.98
C ASP A 113 -19.59 9.38 30.14
N MET A 114 -18.83 8.29 30.03
CA MET A 114 -19.30 6.92 30.32
C MET A 114 -19.20 6.54 31.79
N GLY A 115 -18.87 7.47 32.68
CA GLY A 115 -18.81 7.25 34.13
C GLY A 115 -17.64 6.38 34.59
N VAL A 116 -16.57 6.29 33.80
CA VAL A 116 -15.32 5.59 34.14
C VAL A 116 -14.19 6.60 34.16
N GLU A 117 -13.44 6.63 35.26
CA GLU A 117 -12.26 7.49 35.38
C GLU A 117 -11.18 6.95 34.44
N PRO A 118 -10.71 7.73 33.44
CA PRO A 118 -9.67 7.29 32.55
C PRO A 118 -8.32 7.19 33.28
N LYS A 119 -7.47 6.24 32.89
CA LYS A 119 -6.08 6.24 33.33
C LYS A 119 -5.37 7.48 32.79
N PRO A 120 -4.49 8.13 33.60
CA PRO A 120 -3.66 9.20 33.08
C PRO A 120 -2.73 8.65 31.99
N VAL A 121 -2.62 9.40 30.90
CA VAL A 121 -1.62 9.07 29.88
C VAL A 121 -0.21 9.32 30.43
N PRO A 122 0.78 8.52 30.01
CA PRO A 122 2.18 8.77 30.37
C PRO A 122 2.64 10.18 29.99
N GLU A 123 3.53 10.76 30.79
CA GLU A 123 4.17 12.02 30.43
C GLU A 123 5.12 11.84 29.23
N GLY A 124 5.29 12.92 28.43
CA GLY A 124 6.26 12.95 27.35
C GLY A 124 5.77 12.35 26.03
N LEU A 125 4.46 12.18 25.87
CA LEU A 125 3.90 11.89 24.54
C LEU A 125 4.12 13.06 23.59
N ASN A 126 4.39 12.74 22.33
CA ASN A 126 4.47 13.72 21.25
C ASN A 126 3.10 14.38 21.03
N VAL A 127 3.15 15.66 20.69
CA VAL A 127 1.97 16.42 20.26
C VAL A 127 2.13 16.69 18.77
N MET A 128 1.15 16.25 18.00
CA MET A 128 1.10 16.39 16.55
C MET A 128 0.05 17.42 16.15
N ASP A 129 0.22 18.03 15.01
CA ASP A 129 -0.80 18.88 14.40
C ASP A 129 -1.44 18.23 13.16
N GLU A 130 -2.37 18.93 12.51
CA GLU A 130 -3.09 18.38 11.35
C GLU A 130 -2.20 18.28 10.10
N GLY A 131 -1.08 19.00 10.04
CA GLY A 131 -0.08 18.89 8.97
C GLY A 131 0.65 17.54 9.01
N ASP A 132 0.77 16.93 10.19
CA ASP A 132 1.43 15.62 10.33
C ASP A 132 0.61 14.44 9.73
N TYR A 133 -0.60 14.67 9.21
CA TYR A 133 -1.37 13.64 8.50
C TYR A 133 -0.83 13.30 7.12
N THR A 134 -0.01 14.19 6.56
CA THR A 134 0.63 14.04 5.24
C THR A 134 2.13 14.19 5.36
N VAL A 135 2.86 13.80 4.33
CA VAL A 135 4.28 14.09 4.15
C VAL A 135 4.49 14.67 2.77
N ASP A 136 5.44 15.59 2.64
CA ASP A 136 5.83 16.13 1.35
C ASP A 136 6.70 15.16 0.54
N GLY A 137 6.83 15.42 -0.76
CA GLY A 137 7.57 14.58 -1.67
C GLY A 137 9.06 14.50 -1.38
N ASP A 138 9.67 15.57 -0.86
CA ASP A 138 11.09 15.61 -0.50
C ASP A 138 11.35 14.67 0.69
N THR A 139 10.52 14.76 1.73
CA THR A 139 10.58 13.86 2.91
C THR A 139 10.41 12.39 2.52
N LEU A 140 9.48 12.09 1.60
CA LEU A 140 9.29 10.71 1.11
C LEU A 140 10.52 10.22 0.33
N GLY A 141 11.09 11.06 -0.54
CA GLY A 141 12.30 10.76 -1.31
C GLY A 141 13.55 10.57 -0.44
N GLU A 142 13.71 11.38 0.62
CA GLU A 142 14.79 11.20 1.60
C GLU A 142 14.68 9.87 2.33
N ALA A 143 13.46 9.48 2.73
CA ALA A 143 13.22 8.20 3.37
C ALA A 143 13.56 7.02 2.43
N ASP A 144 13.25 7.13 1.13
CA ASP A 144 13.64 6.13 0.13
C ASP A 144 15.17 6.02 0.01
N GLY A 145 15.87 7.14 -0.11
CA GLY A 145 17.32 7.16 -0.22
C GLY A 145 18.04 6.57 1.01
N GLN A 146 17.49 6.71 2.21
CA GLN A 146 18.05 6.11 3.43
C GLN A 146 17.92 4.58 3.45
N ALA A 147 16.76 4.04 3.05
CA ALA A 147 16.57 2.60 3.04
C ALA A 147 17.44 1.86 2.02
N ASP A 148 17.69 2.50 0.90
CA ASP A 148 18.58 1.96 -0.13
C ASP A 148 20.03 1.86 0.36
N MET A 149 20.45 2.79 1.22
CA MET A 149 21.75 2.75 1.88
C MET A 149 21.84 1.64 2.95
N GLU A 150 20.75 1.35 3.64
CA GLU A 150 20.71 0.30 4.68
C GLU A 150 20.60 -1.10 4.08
N SER A 151 19.88 -1.25 2.97
CA SER A 151 19.70 -2.56 2.29
C SER A 151 20.95 -3.03 1.55
N GLY A 152 21.91 -2.14 1.26
CA GLY A 152 23.12 -2.47 0.52
C GLY A 152 22.86 -2.87 -0.94
N GLU A 153 21.64 -2.73 -1.43
CA GLU A 153 21.28 -2.98 -2.82
C GLU A 153 21.51 -1.74 -3.69
N THR A 154 22.15 -1.98 -4.81
CA THR A 154 22.69 -1.00 -5.76
C THR A 154 21.61 -0.21 -6.50
N ILE A 155 21.17 0.91 -5.96
CA ILE A 155 20.39 1.92 -6.71
C ILE A 155 21.24 3.05 -7.33
N PRO A 156 22.57 3.19 -7.11
CA PRO A 156 23.33 4.19 -7.84
C PRO A 156 23.24 4.07 -9.37
N VAL A 157 22.96 2.86 -9.89
CA VAL A 157 22.85 2.62 -11.34
C VAL A 157 21.52 3.10 -11.89
N ILE A 158 20.42 2.91 -11.15
CA ILE A 158 19.07 3.33 -11.60
C ILE A 158 18.93 4.84 -11.50
N THR A 159 19.36 5.45 -10.41
CA THR A 159 19.31 6.92 -10.23
C THR A 159 20.19 7.62 -11.27
N ALA A 160 21.41 7.15 -11.49
CA ALA A 160 22.29 7.68 -12.53
C ALA A 160 21.72 7.45 -13.95
N ALA A 161 20.99 6.36 -14.17
CA ALA A 161 20.30 6.07 -15.42
C ALA A 161 19.10 7.01 -15.63
N MET A 162 18.34 7.32 -14.58
CA MET A 162 17.21 8.26 -14.63
C MET A 162 17.69 9.68 -14.88
N GLU A 163 18.70 10.19 -14.15
CA GLU A 163 19.30 11.51 -14.36
C GLU A 163 19.83 11.66 -15.80
N LYS A 164 20.50 10.64 -16.31
CA LYS A 164 21.04 10.65 -17.67
C LYS A 164 19.93 10.57 -18.73
N THR A 165 18.83 9.89 -18.43
CA THR A 165 17.66 9.86 -19.31
C THR A 165 16.97 11.23 -19.35
N GLU A 166 16.84 11.91 -18.23
CA GLU A 166 16.26 13.26 -18.14
C GLU A 166 17.14 14.29 -18.87
N GLU A 167 18.46 14.23 -18.72
CA GLU A 167 19.40 15.04 -19.48
C GLU A 167 19.26 14.83 -21.00
N LEU A 168 19.11 13.58 -21.44
CA LEU A 168 18.93 13.24 -22.86
C LEU A 168 17.55 13.65 -23.41
N LEU A 169 16.50 13.56 -22.58
CA LEU A 169 15.15 13.98 -22.96
C LEU A 169 15.02 15.50 -23.05
N SER A 170 15.71 16.24 -22.19
CA SER A 170 15.69 17.71 -22.14
C SER A 170 16.61 18.39 -23.18
N ASN A 171 17.55 17.67 -23.80
CA ASN A 171 18.49 18.22 -24.74
C ASN A 171 17.88 18.32 -26.17
N PRO A 172 17.63 19.54 -26.71
CA PRO A 172 17.02 19.72 -28.02
C PRO A 172 17.92 19.31 -29.19
N ASP A 173 19.23 19.17 -28.97
CA ASP A 173 20.22 18.83 -30.01
C ASP A 173 20.35 17.31 -30.23
N VAL A 174 19.75 16.48 -29.37
CA VAL A 174 19.76 15.02 -29.46
C VAL A 174 18.59 14.54 -30.31
N THR A 175 18.87 13.76 -31.34
CA THR A 175 17.82 13.20 -32.20
C THR A 175 17.02 12.11 -31.50
N GLU A 176 15.78 11.85 -31.95
CA GLU A 176 14.93 10.80 -31.40
C GLU A 176 15.58 9.40 -31.48
N ALA A 177 16.36 9.13 -32.54
CA ALA A 177 17.09 7.88 -32.70
C ALA A 177 18.22 7.73 -31.67
N GLU A 178 18.94 8.81 -31.37
CA GLU A 178 20.00 8.82 -30.34
C GLU A 178 19.43 8.68 -28.94
N ARG A 179 18.32 9.35 -28.65
CA ARG A 179 17.57 9.18 -27.36
C ARG A 179 17.14 7.74 -27.17
N ARG A 180 16.54 7.16 -28.20
CA ARG A 180 16.09 5.76 -28.16
C ARG A 180 17.25 4.79 -27.93
N ALA A 181 18.38 4.97 -28.61
CA ALA A 181 19.56 4.12 -28.44
C ALA A 181 20.13 4.21 -27.03
N ALA A 182 20.21 5.42 -26.48
CA ALA A 182 20.72 5.64 -25.13
C ALA A 182 19.79 5.05 -24.04
N ILE A 183 18.46 5.13 -24.23
CA ILE A 183 17.50 4.50 -23.31
C ILE A 183 17.61 2.98 -23.36
N ILE A 184 17.79 2.38 -24.52
CA ILE A 184 18.02 0.94 -24.67
C ILE A 184 19.30 0.54 -23.89
N GLU A 185 20.41 1.25 -24.12
CA GLU A 185 21.69 0.98 -23.41
C GLU A 185 21.54 1.08 -21.88
N LEU A 186 20.76 2.06 -21.38
CA LEU A 186 20.51 2.22 -19.96
C LEU A 186 19.65 1.11 -19.39
N LEU A 187 18.60 0.68 -20.11
CA LEU A 187 17.73 -0.42 -19.69
C LEU A 187 18.46 -1.78 -19.71
N GLU A 188 19.36 -1.99 -20.67
CA GLU A 188 20.22 -3.18 -20.70
C GLU A 188 21.25 -3.17 -19.57
N ALA A 189 21.88 -2.03 -19.29
CA ALA A 189 22.81 -1.88 -18.18
C ALA A 189 22.17 -2.08 -16.81
N ALA A 190 20.87 -1.71 -16.69
CA ALA A 190 20.07 -1.95 -15.50
C ALA A 190 19.51 -3.38 -15.39
N GLY A 191 19.76 -4.25 -16.38
CA GLY A 191 19.21 -5.61 -16.43
C GLY A 191 17.70 -5.69 -16.67
N LEU A 192 17.10 -4.58 -17.08
CA LEU A 192 15.65 -4.47 -17.31
C LEU A 192 15.27 -4.85 -18.76
N MET A 193 16.23 -4.97 -19.65
CA MET A 193 16.01 -5.35 -21.05
C MET A 193 17.13 -6.26 -21.54
N SER A 194 16.79 -7.24 -22.39
CA SER A 194 17.76 -8.08 -23.10
C SER A 194 17.52 -7.99 -24.60
N ASP A 195 18.51 -7.51 -25.36
CA ASP A 195 18.37 -7.36 -26.81
C ASP A 195 18.22 -8.69 -27.55
N SER A 196 18.68 -9.79 -26.95
CA SER A 196 18.65 -11.13 -27.57
C SER A 196 17.37 -11.91 -27.35
N GLU A 197 16.51 -11.53 -26.38
CA GLU A 197 15.34 -12.31 -25.95
C GLU A 197 14.01 -11.62 -26.15
N MET A 198 14.01 -10.31 -26.48
CA MET A 198 12.80 -9.49 -26.61
C MET A 198 12.46 -9.16 -28.06
N SER A 199 11.17 -9.19 -28.38
CA SER A 199 10.65 -8.72 -29.66
C SER A 199 10.69 -7.19 -29.76
N GLU A 200 10.70 -6.64 -30.99
CA GLU A 200 10.65 -5.18 -31.22
C GLU A 200 9.42 -4.51 -30.58
N SER A 201 8.30 -5.25 -30.45
CA SER A 201 7.10 -4.76 -29.78
C SER A 201 7.29 -4.61 -28.27
N GLU A 202 7.97 -5.58 -27.63
CA GLU A 202 8.30 -5.56 -26.21
C GLU A 202 9.33 -4.48 -25.89
N LYS A 203 10.36 -4.33 -26.75
CA LYS A 203 11.33 -3.23 -26.62
C LYS A 203 10.68 -1.86 -26.71
N ASN A 204 9.76 -1.67 -27.68
CA ASN A 204 9.02 -0.43 -27.82
C ASN A 204 8.13 -0.13 -26.60
N ALA A 205 7.51 -1.15 -26.03
CA ALA A 205 6.73 -1.00 -24.80
C ALA A 205 7.61 -0.57 -23.62
N MET A 206 8.79 -1.20 -23.42
CA MET A 206 9.72 -0.84 -22.38
C MET A 206 10.29 0.57 -22.55
N ILE A 207 10.63 0.97 -23.78
CA ILE A 207 11.10 2.34 -24.07
C ILE A 207 9.97 3.34 -23.79
N SER A 208 8.73 3.02 -24.16
CA SER A 208 7.57 3.87 -23.87
C SER A 208 7.35 4.04 -22.36
N ILE A 209 7.54 2.99 -21.57
CA ILE A 209 7.47 3.03 -20.11
C ILE A 209 8.58 3.92 -19.54
N ALA A 210 9.82 3.75 -20.02
CA ALA A 210 10.97 4.53 -19.55
C ALA A 210 10.94 6.01 -19.97
N THR A 211 10.23 6.35 -21.04
CA THR A 211 10.11 7.73 -21.55
C THR A 211 8.86 8.46 -21.07
N THR A 212 7.89 7.73 -20.53
CA THR A 212 6.73 8.32 -19.91
C THR A 212 7.06 8.46 -18.43
N GLN A 213 7.26 9.69 -17.95
CA GLN A 213 7.30 9.99 -16.52
C GLN A 213 5.94 9.66 -15.92
N THR A 214 5.74 8.41 -15.61
CA THR A 214 4.60 7.97 -14.81
C THR A 214 5.14 6.93 -13.87
N GLY A 215 4.93 7.16 -12.60
CA GLY A 215 5.21 6.22 -11.54
C GLY A 215 4.84 4.80 -11.96
N THR A 216 5.54 3.84 -11.44
CA THR A 216 5.46 2.41 -11.73
C THR A 216 4.02 1.98 -11.99
N ALA A 217 3.59 2.08 -13.26
CA ALA A 217 2.35 1.49 -13.70
C ALA A 217 2.52 -0.02 -13.62
N VAL A 218 2.15 -0.58 -12.49
CA VAL A 218 1.92 -2.02 -12.39
C VAL A 218 0.85 -2.33 -13.43
N ASN A 219 1.21 -3.08 -14.47
CA ASN A 219 0.31 -3.41 -15.57
C ASN A 219 -1.06 -3.81 -15.05
N GLY A 220 -2.07 -3.00 -15.36
CA GLY A 220 -3.48 -3.36 -15.18
C GLY A 220 -4.15 -2.91 -13.89
N TRP A 221 -3.49 -2.26 -12.93
CA TRP A 221 -4.20 -1.62 -11.87
C TRP A 221 -4.23 -0.10 -12.03
N HIS A 222 -5.17 0.52 -11.42
CA HIS A 222 -5.70 1.82 -11.76
C HIS A 222 -4.83 2.97 -11.24
N GLU A 223 -4.36 3.84 -12.13
CA GLU A 223 -3.60 5.05 -11.81
C GLU A 223 -4.45 6.17 -11.19
N ARG A 224 -5.79 6.11 -11.35
CA ARG A 224 -6.70 7.14 -10.85
C ARG A 224 -7.60 6.58 -9.77
N ASP A 225 -7.64 7.30 -8.67
CA ASP A 225 -8.48 7.03 -7.53
C ASP A 225 -9.65 8.04 -7.48
N SER A 226 -10.71 7.72 -6.72
CA SER A 226 -11.85 8.63 -6.57
C SER A 226 -11.61 9.69 -5.49
N TYR A 227 -10.57 9.54 -4.68
CA TYR A 227 -10.27 10.36 -3.51
C TYR A 227 -8.91 11.05 -3.58
N ALA A 228 -8.07 10.68 -4.56
CA ALA A 228 -6.73 11.19 -4.75
C ALA A 228 -6.40 11.31 -6.24
N GLU A 229 -5.41 12.11 -6.59
CA GLU A 229 -4.95 12.21 -7.98
C GLU A 229 -4.23 10.93 -8.41
N TRP A 230 -3.42 10.37 -7.51
CA TRP A 230 -2.69 9.12 -7.70
C TRP A 230 -2.74 8.27 -6.45
N VAL A 231 -2.61 6.96 -6.64
CA VAL A 231 -2.45 5.97 -5.58
C VAL A 231 -1.36 4.99 -5.99
N GLU A 232 -0.55 4.58 -5.04
CA GLU A 232 0.55 3.66 -5.27
C GLU A 232 0.85 2.82 -4.02
N PHE A 233 1.76 1.87 -4.14
CA PHE A 233 2.29 1.14 -3.00
C PHE A 233 3.71 1.60 -2.70
N TRP A 234 3.96 1.91 -1.45
CA TRP A 234 5.26 2.32 -0.96
C TRP A 234 5.65 1.49 0.26
N ARG A 235 6.74 0.73 0.16
CA ARG A 235 7.28 -0.13 1.23
C ARG A 235 6.23 -0.98 1.93
N GLY A 236 5.37 -1.61 1.15
CA GLY A 236 4.31 -2.47 1.68
C GLY A 236 3.07 -1.74 2.18
N TRP A 237 2.93 -0.42 1.92
CA TRP A 237 1.77 0.38 2.33
C TRP A 237 1.07 0.98 1.12
N PRO A 238 -0.26 0.93 1.07
CA PRO A 238 -1.01 1.71 0.10
C PRO A 238 -0.98 3.18 0.50
N ILE A 239 -0.49 4.03 -0.38
CA ILE A 239 -0.44 5.48 -0.21
C ILE A 239 -1.18 6.17 -1.34
N ALA A 240 -1.54 7.41 -1.10
CA ALA A 240 -2.15 8.29 -2.07
C ALA A 240 -1.44 9.64 -2.08
N ASN A 241 -1.54 10.36 -3.17
CA ASN A 241 -1.01 11.70 -3.25
C ASN A 241 -1.98 12.69 -3.90
N ALA A 242 -1.69 13.95 -3.73
CA ALA A 242 -2.22 15.06 -4.49
C ALA A 242 -1.10 16.03 -4.83
N GLU A 243 -1.16 16.58 -6.02
CA GLU A 243 -0.25 17.63 -6.46
C GLU A 243 -0.95 18.99 -6.35
N THR A 244 -0.35 19.90 -5.62
CA THR A 244 -0.79 21.28 -5.55
C THR A 244 0.14 22.13 -6.38
N ARG A 245 -0.42 22.81 -7.38
CA ARG A 245 0.31 23.79 -8.20
C ARG A 245 0.21 25.14 -7.54
N ILE A 246 1.32 25.65 -7.06
CA ILE A 246 1.42 26.97 -6.50
C ILE A 246 2.01 27.89 -7.57
N TRP A 247 1.25 28.92 -7.95
CA TRP A 247 1.70 29.94 -8.88
C TRP A 247 2.20 31.13 -8.09
N PHE A 248 3.33 31.67 -8.50
CA PHE A 248 3.90 32.89 -7.93
C PHE A 248 3.85 34.02 -8.95
N ASP A 249 3.55 35.23 -8.48
CA ASP A 249 3.62 36.43 -9.31
C ASP A 249 5.09 36.89 -9.50
N LYS A 250 5.29 37.94 -10.28
CA LYS A 250 6.63 38.51 -10.54
C LYS A 250 7.35 39.03 -9.28
N ASP A 251 6.67 39.15 -8.16
CA ASP A 251 7.20 39.59 -6.87
C ASP A 251 7.34 38.43 -5.88
N ASP A 252 7.36 37.17 -6.39
CA ASP A 252 7.44 35.88 -5.64
C ASP A 252 6.33 35.73 -4.58
N LYS A 253 5.12 36.22 -4.86
CA LYS A 253 3.98 36.04 -3.97
C LYS A 253 3.03 34.97 -4.53
N PRO A 254 2.58 34.02 -3.68
CA PRO A 254 1.64 33.00 -4.11
C PRO A 254 0.31 33.66 -4.56
N VAL A 255 -0.27 33.11 -5.62
CA VAL A 255 -1.48 33.59 -6.25
C VAL A 255 -2.66 32.69 -5.92
N GLU A 256 -3.66 33.23 -5.24
CA GLU A 256 -4.83 32.51 -4.73
C GLU A 256 -5.79 31.97 -5.81
N ASP A 257 -5.87 32.61 -6.99
CA ASP A 257 -6.73 32.13 -8.10
C ASP A 257 -5.97 32.03 -9.42
N PRO A 258 -5.51 30.82 -9.79
CA PRO A 258 -4.77 30.59 -11.03
C PRO A 258 -5.56 30.97 -12.30
N ARG A 259 -6.89 31.01 -12.24
CA ARG A 259 -7.73 31.37 -13.41
C ARG A 259 -7.61 32.85 -13.79
N LEU A 260 -7.30 33.71 -12.81
CA LEU A 260 -7.01 35.11 -13.04
C LEU A 260 -5.66 35.31 -13.75
N LEU A 261 -4.74 34.36 -13.53
CA LEU A 261 -3.40 34.37 -14.11
C LEU A 261 -3.36 33.95 -15.57
N MET A 262 -4.16 32.96 -15.96
CA MET A 262 -4.09 32.43 -17.34
C MET A 262 -4.33 33.52 -18.42
N HIS A 263 -5.05 34.56 -18.11
CA HIS A 263 -5.31 35.65 -19.04
C HIS A 263 -4.21 36.73 -19.03
N GLU A 264 -3.65 37.05 -17.88
CA GLU A 264 -2.61 38.08 -17.71
C GLU A 264 -1.20 37.52 -17.87
N ALA A 265 -0.95 36.30 -17.38
CA ALA A 265 0.33 35.63 -17.37
C ALA A 265 0.84 35.30 -18.76
N TYR A 266 -0.06 34.81 -19.61
CA TYR A 266 0.28 34.49 -21.02
C TYR A 266 0.73 35.75 -21.79
N LYS A 267 0.35 36.92 -21.31
CA LYS A 267 0.73 38.20 -21.93
C LYS A 267 2.03 38.80 -21.44
N GLN A 268 2.52 38.46 -20.24
CA GLN A 268 3.64 39.16 -19.60
C GLN A 268 4.87 38.29 -19.25
N GLY A 269 4.80 36.97 -19.38
CA GLY A 269 5.98 36.10 -19.32
C GLY A 269 6.71 35.96 -17.97
N TYR A 270 6.06 36.28 -16.85
CA TYR A 270 6.67 36.25 -15.52
C TYR A 270 5.85 35.46 -14.52
N TYR A 271 6.03 34.12 -14.51
CA TYR A 271 5.48 33.27 -13.45
C TYR A 271 6.36 32.06 -13.25
N SER A 272 6.59 31.68 -12.00
CA SER A 272 7.13 30.39 -11.61
C SER A 272 5.99 29.51 -11.10
N GLU A 273 6.06 28.24 -11.41
CA GLU A 273 5.18 27.19 -10.92
C GLU A 273 6.00 26.28 -10.02
N VAL A 274 5.51 26.02 -8.81
CA VAL A 274 6.06 25.01 -7.92
C VAL A 274 4.99 23.93 -7.77
N LEU A 275 5.39 22.68 -7.99
CA LEU A 275 4.58 21.52 -7.71
C LEU A 275 4.93 21.06 -6.30
N GLU A 276 3.96 21.10 -5.42
CA GLU A 276 4.06 20.48 -4.10
C GLU A 276 3.24 19.20 -4.11
N SER A 277 3.87 18.08 -3.82
CA SER A 277 3.21 16.80 -3.70
C SER A 277 3.05 16.44 -2.22
N GLU A 278 1.83 16.15 -1.82
CA GLU A 278 1.52 15.64 -0.50
C GLU A 278 1.15 14.16 -0.60
N PHE A 279 1.71 13.34 0.28
CA PHE A 279 1.47 11.91 0.36
C PHE A 279 0.84 11.53 1.69
N TRP A 280 -0.07 10.55 1.68
CA TRP A 280 -0.71 10.03 2.88
C TRP A 280 -1.06 8.55 2.74
N PRO A 281 -1.07 7.79 3.86
CA PRO A 281 -1.50 6.40 3.85
C PRO A 281 -3.03 6.28 3.73
N VAL A 282 -3.48 5.22 3.05
CA VAL A 282 -4.87 5.01 2.66
C VAL A 282 -5.62 4.14 3.66
N HIS A 283 -6.83 4.57 4.07
CA HIS A 283 -7.71 3.83 4.97
C HIS A 283 -8.39 2.65 4.26
N CYS A 284 -7.69 1.52 4.15
CA CYS A 284 -8.27 0.26 3.68
C CYS A 284 -8.79 -0.61 4.84
N TYR A 285 -9.42 -1.76 4.52
CA TYR A 285 -9.80 -2.76 5.52
C TYR A 285 -8.60 -3.21 6.34
N GLY A 286 -8.76 -3.32 7.66
CA GLY A 286 -7.70 -3.71 8.58
C GLY A 286 -6.75 -2.60 8.99
N MET A 287 -6.80 -1.43 8.35
CA MET A 287 -5.98 -0.28 8.76
C MET A 287 -6.39 0.24 10.13
N VAL A 288 -5.40 0.75 10.87
CA VAL A 288 -5.56 1.27 12.22
C VAL A 288 -5.32 2.77 12.22
N GLY A 289 -6.26 3.52 12.79
CA GLY A 289 -6.15 4.97 12.95
C GLY A 289 -6.32 5.42 14.39
N VAL A 290 -6.04 6.69 14.64
CA VAL A 290 -6.08 7.31 15.96
C VAL A 290 -7.45 7.94 16.21
N GLY A 291 -8.10 7.58 17.33
CA GLY A 291 -9.31 8.26 17.78
C GLY A 291 -8.99 9.67 18.28
N ARG A 292 -9.80 10.64 17.86
CA ARG A 292 -9.67 12.06 18.23
C ARG A 292 -11.03 12.73 18.37
N ASN A 293 -11.05 13.92 18.97
CA ASN A 293 -12.21 14.80 18.99
C ASN A 293 -12.23 15.72 17.74
N TYR A 294 -12.90 16.87 17.85
CA TYR A 294 -12.93 17.85 16.78
C TYR A 294 -11.57 18.58 16.64
N SER A 295 -11.28 19.06 15.41
CA SER A 295 -10.14 19.94 15.15
C SER A 295 -10.08 21.07 16.18
N PRO A 296 -8.88 21.41 16.71
CA PRO A 296 -7.55 20.97 16.29
C PRO A 296 -6.99 19.73 17.03
N ASP A 297 -7.83 18.95 17.74
CA ASP A 297 -7.39 17.72 18.39
C ASP A 297 -7.05 16.65 17.35
N THR A 298 -5.82 16.15 17.37
CA THR A 298 -5.32 15.12 16.46
C THR A 298 -5.22 13.75 17.14
N GLY A 299 -5.50 13.69 18.45
CA GLY A 299 -5.34 12.50 19.27
C GLY A 299 -3.89 12.16 19.57
N ASP A 300 -3.68 11.50 20.71
CA ASP A 300 -2.35 11.14 21.22
C ASP A 300 -1.96 9.66 20.99
N GLY A 301 -2.82 8.87 20.35
CA GLY A 301 -2.65 7.44 20.14
C GLY A 301 -3.20 6.56 21.28
N SER A 302 -3.73 7.12 22.36
CA SER A 302 -4.30 6.35 23.49
C SER A 302 -5.63 5.66 23.13
N GLN A 303 -6.35 6.19 22.13
CA GLN A 303 -7.53 5.58 21.54
C GLN A 303 -7.24 5.22 20.08
N LEU A 304 -7.51 3.97 19.72
CA LEU A 304 -7.26 3.44 18.39
C LEU A 304 -8.53 2.77 17.83
N TYR A 305 -8.63 2.77 16.52
CA TYR A 305 -9.66 1.98 15.84
C TYR A 305 -9.04 1.19 14.68
N THR A 306 -9.68 0.09 14.30
CA THR A 306 -9.40 -0.60 13.04
C THR A 306 -10.61 -0.66 12.14
N VAL A 307 -10.37 -0.55 10.84
CA VAL A 307 -11.43 -0.63 9.81
C VAL A 307 -11.88 -2.09 9.65
N ILE A 308 -13.18 -2.33 9.78
CA ILE A 308 -13.79 -3.66 9.58
C ILE A 308 -14.89 -3.67 8.50
N GLY A 309 -14.90 -2.68 7.66
CA GLY A 309 -15.89 -2.50 6.59
C GLY A 309 -15.25 -2.00 5.30
N GLN A 310 -16.10 -1.46 4.44
CA GLN A 310 -15.66 -0.80 3.23
C GLN A 310 -14.70 0.34 3.58
N ALA A 311 -13.65 0.50 2.79
CA ALA A 311 -12.61 1.51 2.99
C ALA A 311 -13.19 2.92 3.21
N PRO A 312 -13.01 3.51 4.40
CA PRO A 312 -13.54 4.84 4.69
C PRO A 312 -12.57 5.93 4.23
N ARG A 313 -12.34 6.03 2.93
CA ARG A 313 -11.40 6.94 2.28
C ARG A 313 -11.60 8.42 2.65
N HIS A 314 -12.81 8.80 3.08
CA HIS A 314 -13.09 10.13 3.62
C HIS A 314 -12.36 10.45 4.94
N LEU A 315 -11.73 9.46 5.57
CA LEU A 315 -10.86 9.65 6.73
C LEU A 315 -9.40 10.00 6.32
N ASP A 316 -9.04 9.74 5.07
CA ASP A 316 -7.72 10.09 4.54
C ASP A 316 -7.45 11.59 4.77
N ARG A 317 -6.29 11.95 5.29
CA ARG A 317 -5.88 13.31 5.69
C ARG A 317 -6.73 13.99 6.80
N ASN A 318 -7.67 13.27 7.37
CA ASN A 318 -8.51 13.78 8.47
C ASN A 318 -8.23 13.09 9.79
N ILE A 319 -7.58 11.93 9.75
CA ILE A 319 -7.20 11.14 10.93
C ILE A 319 -5.88 10.44 10.63
N ALA A 320 -4.98 10.41 11.61
CA ALA A 320 -3.72 9.70 11.47
C ALA A 320 -3.95 8.18 11.30
N LEU A 321 -3.40 7.61 10.22
CA LEU A 321 -3.29 6.17 10.04
C LEU A 321 -1.94 5.74 10.59
N VAL A 322 -1.94 4.81 11.54
CA VAL A 322 -0.74 4.45 12.34
C VAL A 322 -0.30 3.00 12.15
N GLY A 323 -1.06 2.21 11.40
CA GLY A 323 -0.73 0.81 11.20
C GLY A 323 -1.83 0.00 10.55
N ARG A 324 -1.65 -1.32 10.55
CA ARG A 324 -2.62 -2.29 10.05
C ARG A 324 -2.64 -3.55 10.90
N ILE A 325 -3.79 -4.21 10.97
CA ILE A 325 -3.89 -5.54 11.59
C ILE A 325 -3.42 -6.56 10.55
N ILE A 326 -2.39 -7.33 10.91
CA ILE A 326 -1.81 -8.36 10.05
C ILE A 326 -2.20 -9.78 10.46
N GLU A 327 -2.66 -9.96 11.70
CA GLU A 327 -3.17 -11.23 12.21
C GLU A 327 -4.27 -11.00 13.24
N GLY A 328 -5.30 -11.83 13.27
CA GLY A 328 -6.35 -11.82 14.30
C GLY A 328 -7.45 -10.80 14.06
N ILE A 329 -7.58 -10.22 12.88
CA ILE A 329 -8.66 -9.26 12.55
C ILE A 329 -10.06 -9.88 12.77
N GLU A 330 -10.22 -11.19 12.60
CA GLU A 330 -11.45 -11.93 12.84
C GLU A 330 -11.92 -11.85 14.29
N HIS A 331 -10.99 -11.73 15.25
CA HIS A 331 -11.29 -11.54 16.66
C HIS A 331 -11.92 -10.19 16.97
N LEU A 332 -11.75 -9.22 16.09
CA LEU A 332 -12.33 -7.88 16.16
C LEU A 332 -13.57 -7.77 15.29
N SER A 333 -13.50 -8.18 14.04
CA SER A 333 -14.58 -8.03 13.06
C SER A 333 -15.80 -8.90 13.35
N SER A 334 -15.64 -10.01 14.08
CA SER A 334 -16.75 -10.88 14.51
C SER A 334 -17.46 -10.44 15.80
N LEU A 335 -16.98 -9.40 16.46
CA LEU A 335 -17.60 -8.91 17.69
C LEU A 335 -19.03 -8.41 17.43
N PRO A 336 -19.95 -8.59 18.40
CA PRO A 336 -21.30 -8.04 18.32
C PRO A 336 -21.28 -6.53 18.07
N ARG A 337 -22.14 -6.04 17.19
CA ARG A 337 -22.25 -4.60 16.91
C ARG A 337 -22.84 -3.87 18.11
N GLY A 338 -22.27 -2.71 18.46
CA GLY A 338 -22.83 -1.83 19.48
C GLY A 338 -24.17 -1.25 19.03
N LYS A 339 -25.08 -1.03 19.96
CA LYS A 339 -26.44 -0.50 19.71
C LYS A 339 -26.60 0.97 20.08
N GLY A 340 -25.61 1.54 20.77
CA GLY A 340 -25.58 2.95 21.13
C GLY A 340 -25.22 3.83 19.93
N ALA A 341 -25.20 5.13 20.16
CA ALA A 341 -24.79 6.09 19.16
C ALA A 341 -23.43 5.69 18.56
N LEU A 342 -23.28 5.83 17.23
CA LEU A 342 -22.05 5.50 16.51
C LEU A 342 -21.54 4.06 16.71
N GLY A 343 -22.37 3.15 17.26
CA GLY A 343 -21.95 1.77 17.52
C GLY A 343 -21.23 1.55 18.85
N PHE A 344 -21.30 2.48 19.79
CA PHE A 344 -20.78 2.28 21.14
C PHE A 344 -21.59 1.23 21.92
N TYR A 345 -20.92 0.52 22.81
CA TYR A 345 -21.57 -0.38 23.76
C TYR A 345 -22.12 0.42 24.95
N GLU A 346 -23.43 0.64 24.96
CA GLU A 346 -24.15 1.29 26.08
C GLU A 346 -24.01 0.50 27.38
N ASP A 347 -24.11 -0.84 27.26
CA ASP A 347 -23.98 -1.76 28.40
C ASP A 347 -22.48 -2.09 28.59
N PRO A 348 -21.86 -1.67 29.71
CA PRO A 348 -20.45 -1.97 30.02
C PRO A 348 -20.14 -3.46 30.02
N ALA A 349 -21.10 -4.34 30.33
CA ALA A 349 -20.90 -5.79 30.33
C ALA A 349 -20.68 -6.38 28.92
N LYS A 350 -20.98 -5.61 27.87
CA LYS A 350 -20.72 -6.00 26.46
C LYS A 350 -19.37 -5.55 25.94
N ARG A 351 -18.68 -4.68 26.65
CA ARG A 351 -17.33 -4.26 26.29
C ARG A 351 -16.40 -5.46 26.42
N VAL A 352 -15.52 -5.64 25.43
CA VAL A 352 -14.56 -6.74 25.46
C VAL A 352 -13.28 -6.24 26.11
N PRO A 353 -12.88 -6.78 27.27
CA PRO A 353 -11.67 -6.31 27.94
C PRO A 353 -10.42 -6.66 27.15
N ILE A 354 -9.42 -5.79 27.22
CA ILE A 354 -8.08 -6.02 26.70
C ILE A 354 -7.22 -6.55 27.86
N VAL A 355 -6.67 -7.75 27.70
CA VAL A 355 -5.83 -8.37 28.73
C VAL A 355 -4.47 -7.70 28.77
N SER A 356 -3.86 -7.50 27.61
CA SER A 356 -2.56 -6.81 27.49
C SER A 356 -2.32 -6.30 26.09
N VAL A 357 -1.51 -5.25 25.97
CA VAL A 357 -0.90 -4.80 24.72
C VAL A 357 0.60 -4.67 24.95
N ARG A 358 1.41 -5.27 24.08
CA ARG A 358 2.88 -5.31 24.20
C ARG A 358 3.54 -5.07 22.86
N MET A 359 4.69 -4.43 22.86
CA MET A 359 5.59 -4.46 21.72
C MET A 359 6.13 -5.88 21.55
N ALA A 360 6.19 -6.38 20.32
CA ALA A 360 6.73 -7.71 20.09
C ALA A 360 8.21 -7.80 20.46
N ALA A 361 8.97 -6.73 20.30
CA ALA A 361 10.37 -6.65 20.70
C ALA A 361 10.57 -6.92 22.21
N ASP A 362 9.60 -6.52 23.04
CA ASP A 362 9.66 -6.67 24.51
C ASP A 362 9.18 -8.06 24.99
N LEU A 363 8.66 -8.89 24.11
CA LEU A 363 8.25 -10.26 24.45
C LEU A 363 9.46 -11.20 24.52
N PRO A 364 9.39 -12.26 25.34
CA PRO A 364 10.36 -13.34 25.28
C PRO A 364 10.50 -13.88 23.86
N GLU A 365 11.72 -14.22 23.43
CA GLU A 365 12.01 -14.64 22.05
C GLU A 365 11.07 -15.75 21.54
N VAL A 366 10.79 -16.74 22.41
CA VAL A 366 9.89 -17.87 22.11
C VAL A 366 8.40 -17.46 21.92
N GLU A 367 8.02 -16.29 22.38
CA GLU A 367 6.66 -15.76 22.26
C GLU A 367 6.54 -14.67 21.18
N ARG A 368 7.69 -14.22 20.67
CA ARG A 368 7.79 -13.13 19.70
C ARG A 368 7.30 -13.59 18.32
N PRO A 369 6.20 -13.02 17.82
CA PRO A 369 5.74 -13.34 16.48
C PRO A 369 6.71 -12.78 15.44
N GLN A 370 6.95 -13.55 14.40
CA GLN A 370 7.76 -13.13 13.27
C GLN A 370 6.90 -13.10 12.02
N PHE A 371 6.94 -11.99 11.31
CA PHE A 371 6.18 -11.77 10.09
C PHE A 371 7.07 -11.18 8.99
N GLU A 372 6.65 -11.43 7.77
CA GLU A 372 7.22 -10.80 6.58
C GLU A 372 6.09 -10.39 5.63
N TYR A 373 6.31 -9.33 4.86
CA TYR A 373 5.40 -8.89 3.82
C TYR A 373 6.07 -9.02 2.45
N LEU A 374 5.28 -9.25 1.40
CA LEU A 374 5.76 -9.25 0.03
C LEU A 374 6.09 -7.82 -0.39
N ARG A 375 7.34 -7.58 -0.76
CA ARG A 375 7.84 -6.26 -1.19
C ARG A 375 6.99 -5.75 -2.35
N THR A 376 6.48 -4.54 -2.21
CA THR A 376 5.58 -3.94 -3.22
C THR A 376 6.31 -3.55 -4.50
N GLU A 377 7.62 -3.46 -4.44
CA GLU A 377 8.55 -3.19 -5.55
C GLU A 377 8.95 -4.47 -6.29
N SER A 378 8.52 -5.66 -5.81
CA SER A 378 8.92 -6.95 -6.35
C SER A 378 8.12 -7.36 -7.60
N GLU A 379 8.73 -8.22 -8.42
CA GLU A 379 8.09 -8.77 -9.62
C GLU A 379 6.85 -9.61 -9.26
N SER A 380 6.91 -10.39 -8.17
CA SER A 380 5.76 -11.18 -7.72
C SER A 380 4.62 -10.30 -7.25
N PHE A 381 4.90 -9.17 -6.59
CA PHE A 381 3.85 -8.22 -6.23
C PHE A 381 3.19 -7.59 -7.46
N ALA A 382 3.98 -7.21 -8.46
CA ALA A 382 3.45 -6.67 -9.72
C ALA A 382 2.51 -7.67 -10.42
N LYS A 383 2.91 -8.94 -10.50
CA LYS A 383 2.07 -10.03 -11.04
C LYS A 383 0.82 -10.26 -10.19
N TYR A 384 0.95 -10.22 -8.87
CA TYR A 384 -0.17 -10.34 -7.94
C TYR A 384 -1.16 -9.21 -8.11
N ALA A 385 -0.70 -7.96 -8.18
CA ALA A 385 -1.55 -6.78 -8.37
C ALA A 385 -2.31 -6.84 -9.71
N ASP A 386 -1.64 -7.19 -10.82
CA ASP A 386 -2.32 -7.41 -12.11
C ASP A 386 -3.34 -8.55 -12.01
N ALA A 387 -3.00 -9.68 -11.39
CA ALA A 387 -3.95 -10.78 -11.21
C ALA A 387 -5.14 -10.39 -10.32
N ARG A 388 -4.98 -9.48 -9.35
CA ARG A 388 -6.09 -8.92 -8.56
C ARG A 388 -6.99 -8.01 -9.40
N ALA A 389 -6.40 -7.17 -10.22
CA ALA A 389 -7.11 -6.24 -11.09
C ALA A 389 -7.76 -6.92 -12.31
N ASN A 390 -7.11 -7.97 -12.82
CA ASN A 390 -7.46 -8.65 -14.07
C ASN A 390 -7.57 -10.16 -13.88
N ARG A 391 -8.47 -10.61 -13.02
CA ARG A 391 -8.68 -12.04 -12.76
C ARG A 391 -8.91 -12.80 -14.08
N ARG A 392 -7.99 -13.73 -14.39
CA ARG A 392 -8.03 -14.58 -15.59
C ARG A 392 -8.02 -16.06 -15.25
N ASP A 393 -7.94 -16.42 -13.97
CA ASP A 393 -8.04 -17.78 -13.50
C ASP A 393 -9.43 -18.38 -13.87
N PRO A 394 -9.59 -19.68 -13.99
CA PRO A 394 -10.74 -20.33 -14.65
C PRO A 394 -12.12 -19.97 -14.09
N PHE A 395 -12.19 -19.43 -12.88
CA PHE A 395 -13.45 -18.99 -12.26
C PHE A 395 -14.01 -17.73 -12.92
N PHE A 396 -13.17 -16.84 -13.47
CA PHE A 396 -13.59 -15.53 -13.97
C PHE A 396 -13.85 -15.55 -15.47
N ILE A 397 -14.96 -14.92 -15.88
CA ILE A 397 -15.40 -14.85 -17.27
C ILE A 397 -14.96 -13.55 -17.92
N VAL A 398 -15.04 -12.42 -17.17
CA VAL A 398 -14.71 -11.09 -17.68
C VAL A 398 -13.74 -10.43 -16.72
N PRO A 399 -12.50 -10.12 -17.16
CA PRO A 399 -11.56 -9.33 -16.37
C PRO A 399 -12.11 -7.92 -16.10
N ALA A 400 -11.94 -7.41 -14.88
CA ALA A 400 -12.43 -6.08 -14.51
C ALA A 400 -11.62 -4.95 -15.16
N GLY A 401 -10.36 -5.19 -15.50
CA GLY A 401 -9.46 -4.23 -16.14
C GLY A 401 -8.78 -3.25 -15.17
N ARG A 402 -9.21 -3.24 -13.90
CA ARG A 402 -8.66 -2.38 -12.84
C ARG A 402 -9.08 -2.86 -11.45
N ALA A 403 -8.45 -2.35 -10.42
CA ALA A 403 -8.87 -2.53 -9.04
C ALA A 403 -8.68 -1.22 -8.25
N ASP A 404 -9.53 -1.00 -7.26
CA ASP A 404 -9.27 -0.02 -6.21
C ASP A 404 -8.05 -0.48 -5.39
N ILE A 405 -7.20 0.45 -4.94
CA ILE A 405 -5.98 0.13 -4.19
C ILE A 405 -6.28 -0.73 -2.95
N CYS A 406 -7.39 -0.49 -2.29
CA CYS A 406 -7.83 -1.27 -1.13
C CYS A 406 -8.24 -2.72 -1.48
N ASN A 407 -8.45 -3.03 -2.76
CA ASN A 407 -8.71 -4.39 -3.25
C ASN A 407 -7.44 -5.16 -3.63
N ILE A 408 -6.27 -4.55 -3.42
CA ILE A 408 -4.95 -5.15 -3.59
C ILE A 408 -4.24 -5.15 -2.22
N PRO A 409 -4.71 -5.94 -1.23
CA PRO A 409 -4.05 -5.99 0.07
C PRO A 409 -2.64 -6.55 -0.08
N VAL A 410 -1.67 -5.89 0.57
CA VAL A 410 -0.29 -6.36 0.58
C VAL A 410 -0.21 -7.70 1.31
N PRO A 411 0.31 -8.75 0.68
CA PRO A 411 0.45 -10.06 1.31
C PRO A 411 1.39 -10.01 2.50
N VAL A 412 0.94 -10.55 3.63
CA VAL A 412 1.73 -10.74 4.84
C VAL A 412 1.62 -12.19 5.26
N ARG A 413 2.70 -12.78 5.72
CA ARG A 413 2.72 -14.15 6.24
C ARG A 413 3.52 -14.25 7.53
N ARG A 414 3.16 -15.23 8.34
CA ARG A 414 3.96 -15.60 9.50
C ARG A 414 5.18 -16.41 9.03
N VAL A 415 6.35 -16.08 9.55
CA VAL A 415 7.55 -16.91 9.36
C VAL A 415 7.39 -18.14 10.25
N THR A 416 7.39 -19.32 9.64
CA THR A 416 7.40 -20.61 10.34
C THR A 416 8.82 -21.16 10.33
N GLU A 417 9.31 -21.57 11.50
CA GLU A 417 10.61 -22.25 11.63
C GLU A 417 10.69 -23.53 10.77
#